data_5891d2873b4618d881321c61f3bc342f
#
_entry.id   5891d2873b4618d881321c61f3bc342f
#
_cell.length_a   1.000
_cell.length_b   1.000
_cell.length_c   1.000
_cell.angle_alpha   90.00
_cell.angle_beta   90.00
_cell.angle_gamma   90.00
#
_symmetry.space_group_name_H-M   'P 1'
#
loop_
_entity.id
_entity.type
_entity.pdbx_description
1 polymer ?
#
loop_
_entity_poly.entity_id
_entity_poly.type
_entity_poly.pdbx_seq_one_letter_code
_entity_poly.pdbx_strand_id
1 'polypeptide(L)'
;MIRTDVPVRCRPLLLLATLGMLLAAGPALAQGKAATYEGKAERIGRGTAHTVVRTDGSGKPISIGIVFTPRVLDGLPKAAAGADPDFPYPLSMPTKGPRTVVDHVVVSWESSGHPPLHVYDVPHFDFHFYLVSRAAQMKVAFKDEKDSGDPGQQPPGELLPAGYVVPPGTAVSRMGVHAIDPSGPEFRNQPFTATLIYGYYEQKQTFIEPMASLAYLKSRPSFSAPVPRPASYTRPGAYPSSYSVRYDAARDIYEVTLEELK
;
A
#
# COMPACT_ATOMS: atom_id res chain seq x y z
N MET A 1 -96.94 -51.75 10.10
CA MET A 1 -95.66 -52.14 10.70
C MET A 1 -94.58 -51.72 9.74
N ILE A 2 -93.97 -50.54 9.94
CA ILE A 2 -92.97 -50.00 9.06
C ILE A 2 -91.68 -49.86 9.90
N ARG A 3 -90.64 -50.63 9.52
CA ARG A 3 -89.31 -50.49 10.10
C ARG A 3 -88.58 -49.44 9.34
N THR A 4 -88.07 -48.48 10.06
CA THR A 4 -87.18 -47.39 9.52
C THR A 4 -85.73 -47.78 9.87
N ASP A 5 -84.94 -48.08 8.82
CA ASP A 5 -83.50 -48.29 8.94
C ASP A 5 -82.81 -46.92 8.95
N VAL A 6 -81.91 -46.72 9.94
CA VAL A 6 -81.06 -45.54 10.09
C VAL A 6 -79.64 -45.88 9.58
N PRO A 7 -79.06 -45.15 8.62
CA PRO A 7 -77.71 -45.45 8.15
C PRO A 7 -76.63 -44.84 9.11
N VAL A 8 -75.69 -45.68 9.51
CA VAL A 8 -74.48 -45.31 10.26
C VAL A 8 -73.51 -44.62 9.32
N ARG A 9 -73.21 -43.37 9.59
CA ARG A 9 -72.16 -42.61 8.89
C ARG A 9 -70.81 -42.88 9.53
N CYS A 10 -69.88 -43.53 8.80
CA CYS A 10 -68.44 -43.57 9.09
C CYS A 10 -67.82 -42.24 8.79
N ARG A 11 -67.17 -41.62 9.77
CA ARG A 11 -66.31 -40.45 9.60
C ARG A 11 -64.87 -40.97 9.30
N PRO A 12 -64.21 -40.44 8.25
CA PRO A 12 -62.81 -40.71 8.04
C PRO A 12 -61.93 -39.89 9.01
N LEU A 13 -61.02 -40.55 9.69
CA LEU A 13 -59.96 -39.96 10.51
C LEU A 13 -58.91 -39.35 9.56
N LEU A 14 -58.80 -38.02 9.49
CA LEU A 14 -57.69 -37.34 8.81
C LEU A 14 -56.47 -37.43 9.72
N LEU A 15 -55.46 -38.25 9.35
CA LEU A 15 -54.12 -38.16 9.90
C LEU A 15 -53.42 -36.92 9.31
N LEU A 16 -53.23 -35.86 10.10
CA LEU A 16 -52.31 -34.78 9.78
C LEU A 16 -50.87 -35.28 10.02
N ALA A 17 -50.15 -35.56 8.93
CA ALA A 17 -48.72 -35.80 8.97
C ALA A 17 -48.03 -34.41 9.06
N THR A 18 -47.53 -34.01 10.23
CA THR A 18 -46.66 -32.83 10.40
C THR A 18 -45.28 -33.18 9.91
N LEU A 19 -44.93 -32.69 8.71
CA LEU A 19 -43.60 -32.76 8.15
C LEU A 19 -42.69 -31.75 8.91
N GLY A 20 -41.94 -32.25 9.88
CA GLY A 20 -40.95 -31.46 10.60
C GLY A 20 -39.79 -31.11 9.68
N MET A 21 -39.71 -29.83 9.25
CA MET A 21 -38.57 -29.28 8.49
C MET A 21 -37.38 -29.11 9.46
N LEU A 22 -36.45 -30.05 9.49
CA LEU A 22 -35.15 -29.88 10.15
C LEU A 22 -34.38 -28.84 9.35
N LEU A 23 -34.37 -27.57 9.82
CA LEU A 23 -33.41 -26.57 9.42
C LEU A 23 -32.04 -27.02 9.94
N ALA A 24 -31.22 -27.59 9.05
CA ALA A 24 -29.81 -27.79 9.30
C ALA A 24 -29.14 -26.39 9.42
N ALA A 25 -28.88 -25.98 10.65
CA ALA A 25 -28.01 -24.85 10.91
C ALA A 25 -26.60 -25.22 10.42
N GLY A 26 -26.23 -24.72 9.23
CA GLY A 26 -24.86 -24.83 8.74
C GLY A 26 -23.93 -24.14 9.76
N PRO A 27 -22.68 -24.62 9.88
CA PRO A 27 -21.72 -23.98 10.78
C PRO A 27 -21.61 -22.49 10.42
N ALA A 28 -22.01 -21.61 11.33
CA ALA A 28 -21.73 -20.19 11.26
C ALA A 28 -20.19 -20.09 11.31
N LEU A 29 -19.56 -19.77 10.16
CA LEU A 29 -18.16 -19.41 10.12
C LEU A 29 -18.02 -18.20 11.07
N ALA A 30 -17.34 -18.42 12.17
CA ALA A 30 -17.02 -17.34 13.11
C ALA A 30 -16.25 -16.28 12.30
N GLN A 31 -16.92 -15.15 12.00
CA GLN A 31 -16.25 -14.00 11.41
C GLN A 31 -15.18 -13.54 12.42
N GLY A 32 -13.92 -13.76 12.06
CA GLY A 32 -12.79 -13.28 12.82
C GLY A 32 -12.89 -11.76 12.97
N LYS A 33 -12.22 -11.21 13.96
CA LYS A 33 -12.16 -9.76 14.14
C LYS A 33 -11.09 -9.18 13.21
N ALA A 34 -11.39 -8.04 12.57
CA ALA A 34 -10.37 -7.25 11.87
C ALA A 34 -9.18 -6.97 12.81
N ALA A 35 -7.96 -7.10 12.31
CA ALA A 35 -6.75 -6.99 13.12
C ALA A 35 -5.74 -6.02 12.49
N THR A 36 -4.90 -5.43 13.34
CA THR A 36 -3.74 -4.63 12.95
C THR A 36 -2.50 -5.32 13.50
N TYR A 37 -1.52 -5.49 12.62
CA TYR A 37 -0.20 -6.04 12.96
C TYR A 37 0.83 -4.94 12.75
N GLU A 38 1.72 -4.75 13.72
CA GLU A 38 2.70 -3.67 13.72
C GLU A 38 4.11 -4.22 13.62
N GLY A 39 4.95 -3.55 12.83
CA GLY A 39 6.39 -3.76 12.78
C GLY A 39 7.08 -3.10 13.97
N LYS A 40 8.37 -3.37 14.11
CA LYS A 40 9.19 -2.72 15.14
C LYS A 40 9.28 -1.22 14.84
N ALA A 41 9.11 -0.40 15.88
CA ALA A 41 9.29 1.05 15.78
C ALA A 41 10.78 1.40 15.66
N GLU A 42 11.10 2.26 14.69
CA GLU A 42 12.44 2.79 14.46
C GLU A 42 12.43 4.32 14.63
N ARG A 43 13.58 4.88 15.00
CA ARG A 43 13.71 6.32 15.25
C ARG A 43 13.97 7.08 13.95
N ILE A 44 13.17 8.11 13.69
CA ILE A 44 13.36 9.07 12.59
C ILE A 44 13.23 10.49 13.19
N GLY A 45 14.21 11.32 12.97
CA GLY A 45 14.25 12.64 13.61
C GLY A 45 14.10 12.54 15.14
N ARG A 46 13.14 13.26 15.70
CA ARG A 46 12.80 13.20 17.13
C ARG A 46 11.61 12.28 17.44
N GLY A 47 11.07 11.61 16.43
CA GLY A 47 9.92 10.72 16.52
C GLY A 47 10.24 9.27 16.26
N THR A 48 9.19 8.50 16.03
CA THR A 48 9.26 7.07 15.67
C THR A 48 8.33 6.76 14.53
N ALA A 49 8.71 5.79 13.69
CA ALA A 49 7.88 5.23 12.62
C ALA A 49 7.89 3.71 12.69
N HIS A 50 6.83 3.07 12.25
CA HIS A 50 6.72 1.62 12.10
C HIS A 50 5.77 1.25 10.97
N THR A 51 5.91 0.04 10.46
CA THR A 51 4.99 -0.50 9.46
C THR A 51 3.73 -1.06 10.10
N VAL A 52 2.62 -1.07 9.35
CA VAL A 52 1.39 -1.71 9.76
C VAL A 52 0.80 -2.54 8.63
N VAL A 53 0.21 -3.69 8.97
CA VAL A 53 -0.65 -4.48 8.07
C VAL A 53 -2.01 -4.63 8.72
N ARG A 54 -3.07 -4.23 8.02
CA ARG A 54 -4.45 -4.38 8.51
C ARG A 54 -5.17 -5.47 7.73
N THR A 55 -5.96 -6.26 8.43
CA THR A 55 -6.77 -7.33 7.84
C THR A 55 -8.26 -7.08 8.09
N ASP A 56 -9.07 -7.64 7.21
CA ASP A 56 -10.51 -7.79 7.45
C ASP A 56 -10.79 -8.90 8.48
N GLY A 57 -12.09 -9.13 8.75
CA GLY A 57 -12.54 -10.18 9.66
C GLY A 57 -12.27 -11.62 9.20
N SER A 58 -11.86 -11.84 7.95
CA SER A 58 -11.42 -13.14 7.44
C SER A 58 -9.91 -13.36 7.57
N GLY A 59 -9.16 -12.33 8.00
CA GLY A 59 -7.70 -12.33 8.06
C GLY A 59 -7.02 -11.97 6.74
N LYS A 60 -7.78 -11.56 5.71
CA LYS A 60 -7.24 -11.11 4.43
C LYS A 60 -6.63 -9.70 4.60
N PRO A 61 -5.39 -9.45 4.12
CA PRO A 61 -4.81 -8.11 4.12
C PRO A 61 -5.65 -7.13 3.30
N ILE A 62 -5.98 -5.99 3.87
CA ILE A 62 -6.73 -4.90 3.22
C ILE A 62 -5.89 -3.63 3.05
N SER A 63 -4.86 -3.44 3.88
CA SER A 63 -3.93 -2.32 3.74
C SER A 63 -2.55 -2.63 4.31
N ILE A 64 -1.55 -1.92 3.78
CA ILE A 64 -0.16 -1.90 4.23
C ILE A 64 0.22 -0.44 4.40
N GLY A 65 0.80 -0.05 5.52
CA GLY A 65 1.12 1.35 5.75
C GLY A 65 2.32 1.57 6.66
N ILE A 66 2.64 2.83 6.81
CA ILE A 66 3.61 3.37 7.73
C ILE A 66 2.87 4.31 8.65
N VAL A 67 3.05 4.12 9.96
CA VAL A 67 2.52 5.01 11.00
C VAL A 67 3.71 5.72 11.64
N PHE A 68 3.62 7.03 11.79
CA PHE A 68 4.67 7.80 12.45
C PHE A 68 4.13 8.95 13.30
N THR A 69 4.88 9.28 14.33
CA THR A 69 4.53 10.39 15.22
C THR A 69 4.88 11.74 14.57
N PRO A 70 4.20 12.86 14.88
CA PRO A 70 4.50 14.18 14.33
C PRO A 70 5.95 14.62 14.55
N ARG A 71 6.58 14.15 15.61
CA ARG A 71 7.98 14.46 15.93
C ARG A 71 8.99 13.86 14.94
N VAL A 72 8.57 12.96 14.05
CA VAL A 72 9.38 12.52 12.89
C VAL A 72 9.75 13.71 11.99
N LEU A 73 8.87 14.71 11.90
CA LEU A 73 9.10 15.90 11.06
C LEU A 73 10.09 16.92 11.69
N ASP A 74 10.63 16.61 12.89
CA ASP A 74 11.53 17.48 13.64
C ASP A 74 12.91 16.84 13.82
N GLY A 75 13.96 17.67 13.83
CA GLY A 75 15.33 17.22 14.09
C GLY A 75 15.88 16.27 13.03
N LEU A 76 15.36 16.39 11.82
CA LEU A 76 15.84 15.65 10.65
C LEU A 76 17.24 16.11 10.26
N PRO A 77 18.11 15.20 9.79
CA PRO A 77 19.44 15.55 9.35
C PRO A 77 19.40 16.43 8.09
N LYS A 78 20.48 17.16 7.86
CA LYS A 78 20.68 17.93 6.62
C LYS A 78 21.98 17.48 5.99
N ALA A 79 21.95 17.24 4.69
CA ALA A 79 23.18 16.96 3.94
C ALA A 79 24.07 18.20 3.91
N ALA A 80 25.38 17.97 3.94
CA ALA A 80 26.36 19.01 3.63
C ALA A 80 26.26 19.40 2.13
N ALA A 81 26.73 20.58 1.79
CA ALA A 81 26.74 21.02 0.40
C ALA A 81 27.48 20.02 -0.50
N GLY A 82 26.84 19.53 -1.55
CA GLY A 82 27.37 18.54 -2.49
C GLY A 82 27.39 17.10 -1.99
N ALA A 83 26.88 16.80 -0.79
CA ALA A 83 26.65 15.44 -0.32
C ALA A 83 25.29 14.93 -0.75
N ASP A 84 25.15 13.60 -0.74
CA ASP A 84 23.89 12.92 -0.99
C ASP A 84 22.81 13.41 0.01
N PRO A 85 21.66 13.92 -0.44
CA PRO A 85 20.59 14.40 0.43
C PRO A 85 19.77 13.28 1.06
N ASP A 86 19.88 12.03 0.61
CA ASP A 86 19.12 10.88 1.08
C ASP A 86 19.61 10.34 2.43
N PHE A 87 18.66 10.20 3.36
CA PHE A 87 18.86 9.56 4.67
C PHE A 87 17.85 8.41 4.82
N PRO A 88 18.22 7.17 4.46
CA PRO A 88 17.32 6.04 4.47
C PRO A 88 17.12 5.43 5.86
N TYR A 89 15.87 5.15 6.21
CA TYR A 89 15.44 4.50 7.45
C TYR A 89 14.71 3.19 7.12
N PRO A 90 15.39 2.02 7.21
CA PRO A 90 14.74 0.75 6.98
C PRO A 90 13.73 0.41 8.07
N LEU A 91 12.51 0.04 7.69
CA LEU A 91 11.46 -0.43 8.58
C LEU A 91 11.14 -1.90 8.29
N SER A 92 11.09 -2.72 9.33
CA SER A 92 10.71 -4.13 9.21
C SER A 92 9.20 -4.28 9.11
N MET A 93 8.74 -5.23 8.29
CA MET A 93 7.33 -5.64 8.29
C MET A 93 6.98 -6.35 9.61
N PRO A 94 5.69 -6.39 9.99
CA PRO A 94 5.24 -7.15 11.14
C PRO A 94 5.70 -8.61 11.08
N THR A 95 6.19 -9.14 12.19
CA THR A 95 6.59 -10.57 12.29
C THR A 95 5.39 -11.51 12.47
N LYS A 96 4.25 -10.95 12.86
CA LYS A 96 2.97 -11.65 12.99
C LYS A 96 2.00 -11.17 11.91
N GLY A 97 0.97 -11.97 11.63
CA GLY A 97 -0.04 -11.64 10.62
C GLY A 97 0.28 -12.19 9.24
N PRO A 98 -0.55 -11.86 8.25
CA PRO A 98 -0.39 -12.37 6.89
C PRO A 98 0.79 -11.73 6.18
N ARG A 99 1.42 -12.50 5.30
CA ARG A 99 2.39 -11.95 4.35
C ARG A 99 1.65 -11.19 3.26
N THR A 100 2.29 -10.13 2.76
CA THR A 100 1.80 -9.28 1.67
C THR A 100 2.77 -9.30 0.49
N VAL A 101 2.47 -8.55 -0.57
CA VAL A 101 3.41 -8.35 -1.69
C VAL A 101 4.63 -7.50 -1.29
N VAL A 102 4.52 -6.73 -0.22
CA VAL A 102 5.62 -5.91 0.31
C VAL A 102 6.50 -6.77 1.21
N ASP A 103 7.79 -6.80 0.91
CA ASP A 103 8.80 -7.51 1.69
C ASP A 103 9.32 -6.68 2.87
N HIS A 104 9.63 -5.42 2.61
CA HIS A 104 10.10 -4.44 3.60
C HIS A 104 9.82 -3.02 3.12
N VAL A 105 10.03 -2.06 4.00
CA VAL A 105 9.85 -0.63 3.73
C VAL A 105 11.16 0.11 4.00
N VAL A 106 11.43 1.13 3.19
CA VAL A 106 12.47 2.14 3.49
C VAL A 106 11.79 3.50 3.42
N VAL A 107 11.93 4.28 4.47
CA VAL A 107 11.56 5.70 4.49
C VAL A 107 12.82 6.48 4.24
N SER A 108 12.92 7.18 3.12
CA SER A 108 14.01 8.10 2.80
C SER A 108 13.62 9.53 3.15
N TRP A 109 14.50 10.22 3.84
CA TRP A 109 14.39 11.64 4.08
C TRP A 109 15.32 12.38 3.12
N GLU A 110 14.73 13.07 2.15
CA GLU A 110 15.41 13.88 1.17
C GLU A 110 15.55 15.32 1.68
N SER A 111 16.70 15.63 2.28
CA SER A 111 16.89 16.87 3.05
C SER A 111 16.88 18.15 2.22
N SER A 112 17.20 18.06 0.95
CA SER A 112 17.14 19.15 -0.05
C SER A 112 16.36 18.73 -1.30
N GLY A 113 15.81 17.51 -1.29
CA GLY A 113 15.18 16.91 -2.45
C GLY A 113 16.18 16.41 -3.49
N HIS A 114 15.64 15.92 -4.60
CA HIS A 114 16.40 15.34 -5.71
C HIS A 114 15.82 15.79 -7.08
N PRO A 115 16.48 15.50 -8.22
CA PRO A 115 15.91 15.76 -9.54
C PRO A 115 14.55 15.07 -9.76
N PRO A 116 13.70 15.61 -10.69
CA PRO A 116 14.01 16.75 -11.56
C PRO A 116 13.88 18.08 -10.83
N LEU A 117 14.76 19.03 -11.24
CA LEU A 117 14.76 20.39 -10.69
C LEU A 117 13.41 21.07 -10.91
N HIS A 118 13.02 21.90 -9.95
CA HIS A 118 11.73 22.62 -9.90
C HIS A 118 10.50 21.71 -9.75
N VAL A 119 10.72 20.41 -9.43
CA VAL A 119 9.68 19.43 -9.16
C VAL A 119 9.89 18.82 -7.77
N TYR A 120 10.96 18.05 -7.59
CA TYR A 120 11.24 17.34 -6.34
C TYR A 120 12.45 17.87 -5.58
N ASP A 121 13.04 19.00 -6.00
CA ASP A 121 14.16 19.69 -5.35
C ASP A 121 13.74 20.49 -4.09
N VAL A 122 12.84 19.92 -3.31
CA VAL A 122 12.37 20.44 -2.02
C VAL A 122 12.45 19.33 -0.95
N PRO A 123 12.60 19.68 0.33
CA PRO A 123 12.61 18.68 1.40
C PRO A 123 11.35 17.82 1.38
N HIS A 124 11.50 16.50 1.31
CA HIS A 124 10.38 15.56 1.24
C HIS A 124 10.74 14.18 1.82
N PHE A 125 9.75 13.33 1.94
CA PHE A 125 9.91 11.93 2.28
C PHE A 125 9.47 11.04 1.14
N ASP A 126 10.25 9.99 0.89
CA ASP A 126 9.96 8.90 -0.02
C ASP A 126 9.66 7.64 0.80
N PHE A 127 8.52 7.03 0.52
CA PHE A 127 8.03 5.86 1.25
C PHE A 127 8.10 4.63 0.34
N HIS A 128 9.26 4.00 0.25
CA HIS A 128 9.49 2.84 -0.61
C HIS A 128 8.89 1.57 0.00
N PHE A 129 7.82 1.06 -0.59
CA PHE A 129 7.25 -0.25 -0.29
C PHE A 129 7.86 -1.28 -1.23
N TYR A 130 8.96 -1.93 -0.82
CA TYR A 130 9.71 -2.85 -1.67
C TYR A 130 8.96 -4.14 -1.94
N LEU A 131 8.85 -4.52 -3.22
CA LEU A 131 8.25 -5.76 -3.71
C LEU A 131 9.28 -6.89 -3.83
N VAL A 132 10.55 -6.57 -3.72
CA VAL A 132 11.69 -7.48 -3.77
C VAL A 132 12.29 -7.65 -2.38
N SER A 133 13.02 -8.76 -2.16
CA SER A 133 13.68 -8.97 -0.88
C SER A 133 14.80 -7.97 -0.62
N ARG A 134 15.11 -7.73 0.66
CA ARG A 134 16.25 -6.89 1.03
C ARG A 134 17.56 -7.31 0.34
N ALA A 135 17.78 -8.61 0.22
CA ALA A 135 18.97 -9.14 -0.46
C ALA A 135 18.97 -8.81 -1.97
N ALA A 136 17.81 -8.81 -2.62
CA ALA A 136 17.68 -8.40 -4.02
C ALA A 136 17.86 -6.88 -4.17
N GLN A 137 17.25 -6.09 -3.30
CA GLN A 137 17.43 -4.64 -3.25
C GLN A 137 18.90 -4.24 -3.19
N MET A 138 19.68 -4.89 -2.31
CA MET A 138 21.10 -4.60 -2.13
C MET A 138 21.98 -4.95 -3.35
N LYS A 139 21.46 -5.70 -4.32
CA LYS A 139 22.14 -6.03 -5.59
C LYS A 139 21.80 -5.06 -6.71
N VAL A 140 20.81 -4.19 -6.54
CA VAL A 140 20.50 -3.15 -7.51
C VAL A 140 21.68 -2.19 -7.60
N ALA A 141 22.31 -2.14 -8.76
CA ALA A 141 23.51 -1.34 -8.99
C ALA A 141 23.52 -0.79 -10.40
N PHE A 142 23.93 0.45 -10.55
CA PHE A 142 24.14 1.16 -11.80
C PHE A 142 25.54 1.76 -11.83
N LYS A 143 26.09 1.96 -13.01
CA LYS A 143 27.36 2.65 -13.20
C LYS A 143 27.17 4.16 -13.16
N ASP A 144 26.03 4.60 -13.69
CA ASP A 144 25.66 5.99 -13.86
C ASP A 144 24.12 6.11 -13.83
N GLU A 145 23.60 7.26 -13.47
CA GLU A 145 22.16 7.58 -13.53
C GLU A 145 21.56 7.42 -14.93
N LYS A 146 22.41 7.59 -15.98
CA LYS A 146 22.04 7.42 -17.41
C LYS A 146 21.72 5.98 -17.79
N ASP A 147 22.10 5.00 -16.97
CA ASP A 147 21.75 3.59 -17.20
C ASP A 147 20.23 3.38 -17.23
N SER A 148 19.43 4.36 -16.77
CA SER A 148 17.98 4.35 -16.96
C SER A 148 17.56 4.32 -18.44
N GLY A 149 18.40 4.79 -19.37
CA GLY A 149 18.19 4.70 -20.81
C GLY A 149 18.50 3.34 -21.43
N ASP A 150 19.08 2.41 -20.66
CA ASP A 150 19.33 1.04 -21.13
C ASP A 150 18.00 0.31 -21.34
N PRO A 151 17.74 -0.25 -22.55
CA PRO A 151 16.53 -1.06 -22.80
C PRO A 151 16.36 -2.21 -21.81
N GLY A 152 17.45 -2.79 -21.28
CA GLY A 152 17.41 -3.84 -20.26
C GLY A 152 16.88 -3.37 -18.90
N GLN A 153 16.82 -2.05 -18.66
CA GLN A 153 16.26 -1.46 -17.45
C GLN A 153 14.84 -0.92 -17.65
N GLN A 154 14.42 -0.69 -18.91
CA GLN A 154 13.08 -0.20 -19.19
C GLN A 154 12.02 -1.27 -18.94
N PRO A 155 10.97 -1.02 -18.11
CA PRO A 155 9.94 -2.02 -17.86
C PRO A 155 9.14 -2.32 -19.13
N PRO A 156 8.68 -3.58 -19.32
CA PRO A 156 7.67 -3.90 -20.31
C PRO A 156 6.40 -3.08 -20.11
N GLY A 157 5.72 -2.71 -21.20
CA GLY A 157 4.56 -1.83 -21.14
C GLY A 157 3.42 -2.33 -20.25
N GLU A 158 3.25 -3.64 -20.11
CA GLU A 158 2.26 -4.26 -19.22
C GLU A 158 2.58 -4.10 -17.72
N LEU A 159 3.85 -3.87 -17.39
CA LEU A 159 4.30 -3.60 -16.00
C LEU A 159 4.33 -2.11 -15.67
N LEU A 160 4.17 -1.23 -16.67
CA LEU A 160 4.15 0.22 -16.49
C LEU A 160 2.71 0.74 -16.44
N PRO A 161 2.32 1.54 -15.44
CA PRO A 161 1.00 2.17 -15.44
C PRO A 161 0.79 3.05 -16.68
N ALA A 162 -0.44 3.10 -17.17
CA ALA A 162 -0.77 3.94 -18.32
C ALA A 162 -0.42 5.41 -18.05
N GLY A 163 0.30 6.03 -18.97
CA GLY A 163 0.76 7.42 -18.86
C GLY A 163 2.07 7.62 -18.11
N TYR A 164 2.55 6.59 -17.40
CA TYR A 164 3.86 6.65 -16.73
C TYR A 164 5.00 6.50 -17.73
N VAL A 165 6.10 7.15 -17.41
CA VAL A 165 7.36 7.08 -18.18
C VAL A 165 8.54 6.89 -17.24
N VAL A 166 9.64 6.29 -17.75
CA VAL A 166 10.93 6.25 -17.07
C VAL A 166 11.83 7.32 -17.70
N PRO A 167 12.00 8.49 -17.06
CA PRO A 167 12.85 9.54 -17.62
C PRO A 167 14.33 9.14 -17.59
N PRO A 168 15.17 9.75 -18.46
CA PRO A 168 16.63 9.67 -18.33
C PRO A 168 17.10 10.20 -16.97
N GLY A 169 18.18 9.63 -16.43
CA GLY A 169 18.77 10.09 -15.17
C GLY A 169 18.04 9.61 -13.90
N THR A 170 17.20 8.57 -14.00
CA THR A 170 16.43 8.03 -12.86
C THR A 170 16.96 6.72 -12.31
N ALA A 171 18.15 6.27 -12.74
CA ALA A 171 18.78 5.05 -12.22
C ALA A 171 19.49 5.34 -10.89
N VAL A 172 18.97 4.79 -9.80
CA VAL A 172 19.51 4.94 -8.45
C VAL A 172 19.86 3.58 -7.87
N SER A 173 21.11 3.40 -7.47
CA SER A 173 21.59 2.16 -6.84
C SER A 173 20.79 1.85 -5.58
N ARG A 174 20.48 0.58 -5.33
CA ARG A 174 19.62 0.04 -4.26
C ARG A 174 18.14 0.40 -4.37
N MET A 175 17.73 1.08 -5.43
CA MET A 175 16.34 1.45 -5.73
C MET A 175 15.89 0.85 -7.06
N GLY A 176 16.41 1.36 -8.15
CA GLY A 176 16.02 1.00 -9.51
C GLY A 176 15.95 2.24 -10.39
N VAL A 177 15.37 2.09 -11.58
CA VAL A 177 14.92 3.22 -12.40
C VAL A 177 13.52 3.64 -11.94
N HIS A 178 13.25 4.94 -11.90
CA HIS A 178 12.00 5.47 -11.39
C HIS A 178 11.05 5.83 -12.53
N ALA A 179 9.82 5.33 -12.45
CA ALA A 179 8.75 5.67 -13.38
C ALA A 179 7.78 6.66 -12.71
N ILE A 180 7.51 7.75 -13.40
CA ILE A 180 6.70 8.88 -12.93
C ILE A 180 5.49 9.12 -13.84
N ASP A 181 4.48 9.80 -13.32
CA ASP A 181 3.38 10.38 -14.09
C ASP A 181 3.73 11.81 -14.51
N PRO A 182 4.11 12.08 -15.77
CA PRO A 182 4.46 13.44 -16.22
C PRO A 182 3.24 14.38 -16.31
N SER A 183 2.03 13.86 -16.13
CA SER A 183 0.81 14.66 -16.06
C SER A 183 0.50 15.15 -14.64
N GLY A 184 1.33 14.80 -13.65
CA GLY A 184 1.19 15.25 -12.27
C GLY A 184 1.14 16.78 -12.15
N PRO A 185 0.46 17.34 -11.14
CA PRO A 185 0.35 18.80 -10.95
C PRO A 185 1.72 19.45 -10.75
N GLU A 186 2.68 18.77 -10.15
CA GLU A 186 4.05 19.22 -9.91
C GLU A 186 4.83 19.48 -11.23
N PHE A 187 4.49 18.74 -12.30
CA PHE A 187 5.04 18.98 -13.64
C PHE A 187 4.34 20.13 -14.40
N ARG A 188 3.31 20.73 -13.79
CA ARG A 188 2.53 21.86 -14.33
C ARG A 188 2.67 23.13 -13.48
N ASN A 189 3.85 23.32 -12.89
CA ASN A 189 4.17 24.46 -12.02
C ASN A 189 3.28 24.59 -10.77
N GLN A 190 2.69 23.47 -10.29
CA GLN A 190 2.06 23.44 -8.97
C GLN A 190 3.11 22.99 -7.95
N PRO A 191 3.01 23.43 -6.69
CA PRO A 191 3.88 22.93 -5.64
C PRO A 191 3.76 21.39 -5.50
N PHE A 192 4.91 20.72 -5.37
CA PHE A 192 4.91 19.30 -5.01
C PHE A 192 4.27 19.10 -3.64
N THR A 193 3.25 18.29 -3.58
CA THR A 193 2.55 17.91 -2.33
C THR A 193 2.70 16.43 -2.04
N ALA A 194 1.97 15.57 -2.77
CA ALA A 194 2.07 14.13 -2.70
C ALA A 194 1.89 13.53 -4.09
N THR A 195 2.67 12.51 -4.40
CA THR A 195 2.62 11.76 -5.66
C THR A 195 2.89 10.28 -5.39
N LEU A 196 2.77 9.43 -6.42
CA LEU A 196 3.12 8.02 -6.35
C LEU A 196 3.92 7.64 -7.58
N ILE A 197 5.07 7.03 -7.36
CA ILE A 197 5.96 6.54 -8.41
C ILE A 197 6.22 5.04 -8.26
N TYR A 198 6.87 4.44 -9.27
CA TYR A 198 7.24 3.04 -9.27
C TYR A 198 8.73 2.87 -9.54
N GLY A 199 9.34 1.86 -8.91
CA GLY A 199 10.72 1.48 -9.21
C GLY A 199 10.80 0.20 -10.02
N TYR A 200 11.83 0.12 -10.88
CA TYR A 200 12.12 -1.07 -11.69
C TYR A 200 13.63 -1.34 -11.72
N TYR A 201 13.98 -2.61 -11.82
CA TYR A 201 15.34 -3.06 -12.08
C TYR A 201 15.33 -4.33 -12.94
N GLU A 202 16.13 -4.35 -14.00
CA GLU A 202 16.15 -5.45 -14.96
C GLU A 202 14.72 -5.83 -15.40
N GLN A 203 13.94 -4.81 -15.79
CA GLN A 203 12.55 -4.92 -16.27
C GLN A 203 11.53 -5.46 -15.24
N LYS A 204 11.88 -5.55 -13.95
CA LYS A 204 11.00 -6.03 -12.88
C LYS A 204 10.69 -4.92 -11.90
N GLN A 205 9.49 -4.91 -11.37
CA GLN A 205 9.10 -3.95 -10.32
C GLN A 205 9.88 -4.20 -9.03
N THR A 206 10.48 -3.15 -8.49
CA THR A 206 11.22 -3.17 -7.22
C THR A 206 10.41 -2.61 -6.07
N PHE A 207 9.64 -1.52 -6.29
CA PHE A 207 8.82 -0.89 -5.25
C PHE A 207 7.63 -0.11 -5.81
N ILE A 208 6.73 0.24 -4.90
CA ILE A 208 5.68 1.26 -5.02
C ILE A 208 6.03 2.35 -4.02
N GLU A 209 5.99 3.62 -4.43
CA GLU A 209 6.53 4.71 -3.64
C GLU A 209 5.60 5.93 -3.63
N PRO A 210 4.75 6.07 -2.61
CA PRO A 210 4.21 7.37 -2.26
C PRO A 210 5.35 8.31 -1.83
N MET A 211 5.30 9.56 -2.30
CA MET A 211 6.19 10.64 -1.88
C MET A 211 5.36 11.77 -1.29
N ALA A 212 5.89 12.50 -0.31
CA ALA A 212 5.21 13.66 0.25
C ALA A 212 6.18 14.74 0.73
N SER A 213 5.96 15.99 0.29
CA SER A 213 6.81 17.09 0.72
C SER A 213 6.66 17.38 2.23
N LEU A 214 7.75 17.80 2.86
CA LEU A 214 7.74 18.19 4.29
C LEU A 214 6.72 19.31 4.56
N ALA A 215 6.60 20.27 3.65
CA ALA A 215 5.64 21.37 3.77
C ALA A 215 4.20 20.84 3.78
N TYR A 216 3.91 19.88 2.89
CA TYR A 216 2.60 19.25 2.83
C TYR A 216 2.30 18.42 4.08
N LEU A 217 3.22 17.59 4.54
CA LEU A 217 3.04 16.85 5.80
C LEU A 217 2.77 17.78 6.98
N LYS A 218 3.50 18.90 7.10
CA LYS A 218 3.27 19.91 8.15
C LYS A 218 1.91 20.59 8.09
N SER A 219 1.24 20.58 6.94
CA SER A 219 -0.15 21.08 6.80
C SER A 219 -1.20 20.12 7.39
N ARG A 220 -0.78 18.94 7.90
CA ARG A 220 -1.67 17.91 8.44
C ARG A 220 -2.71 17.44 7.43
N PRO A 221 -2.27 16.86 6.29
CA PRO A 221 -3.13 16.53 5.17
C PRO A 221 -4.14 15.43 5.51
N SER A 222 -5.23 15.41 4.74
CA SER A 222 -6.16 14.29 4.63
C SER A 222 -6.31 13.97 3.14
N PHE A 223 -5.32 13.30 2.57
CA PHE A 223 -5.23 13.00 1.14
C PHE A 223 -5.47 11.52 0.86
N SER A 224 -6.16 11.23 -0.24
CA SER A 224 -6.30 9.88 -0.79
C SER A 224 -6.46 9.99 -2.31
N ALA A 225 -5.85 9.05 -3.04
CA ALA A 225 -5.95 8.96 -4.49
C ALA A 225 -5.95 7.50 -4.97
N PRO A 226 -6.49 7.21 -6.16
CA PRO A 226 -6.29 5.91 -6.81
C PRO A 226 -4.80 5.65 -7.03
N VAL A 227 -4.38 4.38 -6.90
CA VAL A 227 -3.07 3.93 -7.38
C VAL A 227 -3.18 3.67 -8.87
N PRO A 228 -2.40 4.36 -9.73
CA PRO A 228 -2.29 4.03 -11.14
C PRO A 228 -1.71 2.63 -11.29
N ARG A 229 -2.54 1.64 -11.66
CA ARG A 229 -2.14 0.24 -11.72
C ARG A 229 -1.64 -0.15 -13.11
N PRO A 230 -0.52 -0.87 -13.23
CA PRO A 230 -0.13 -1.50 -14.49
C PRO A 230 -1.11 -2.63 -14.86
N ALA A 231 -1.08 -3.09 -16.11
CA ALA A 231 -1.90 -4.21 -16.56
C ALA A 231 -1.52 -5.52 -15.85
N SER A 232 -0.25 -5.68 -15.48
CA SER A 232 0.23 -6.81 -14.70
C SER A 232 1.32 -6.40 -13.70
N TYR A 233 1.64 -7.31 -12.79
CA TYR A 233 2.73 -7.15 -11.83
C TYR A 233 3.73 -8.30 -11.97
N THR A 234 4.99 -8.05 -11.65
CA THR A 234 6.07 -9.05 -11.75
C THR A 234 5.79 -10.32 -10.94
N ARG A 235 5.05 -10.21 -9.84
CA ARG A 235 4.69 -11.34 -8.97
C ARG A 235 3.18 -11.37 -8.75
N PRO A 236 2.58 -12.57 -8.60
CA PRO A 236 1.17 -12.67 -8.19
C PRO A 236 1.00 -12.18 -6.75
N GLY A 237 -0.18 -11.60 -6.46
CA GLY A 237 -0.51 -11.12 -5.12
C GLY A 237 -1.62 -10.07 -5.13
N ALA A 238 -1.97 -9.60 -3.94
CA ALA A 238 -2.93 -8.51 -3.77
C ALA A 238 -2.18 -7.17 -3.74
N TYR A 239 -2.45 -6.33 -4.71
CA TYR A 239 -1.84 -5.02 -4.90
C TYR A 239 -2.82 -3.89 -4.59
N PRO A 240 -2.34 -2.71 -4.13
CA PRO A 240 -3.21 -1.61 -3.77
C PRO A 240 -3.96 -1.05 -4.97
N SER A 241 -5.16 -0.53 -4.73
CA SER A 241 -5.90 0.26 -5.71
C SER A 241 -6.12 1.71 -5.27
N SER A 242 -5.78 2.05 -4.04
CA SER A 242 -5.72 3.41 -3.53
C SER A 242 -4.54 3.59 -2.59
N TYR A 243 -4.14 4.85 -2.36
CA TYR A 243 -3.15 5.21 -1.35
C TYR A 243 -3.56 6.49 -0.64
N SER A 244 -3.04 6.70 0.54
CA SER A 244 -3.37 7.88 1.34
C SER A 244 -2.16 8.43 2.10
N VAL A 245 -2.18 9.74 2.33
CA VAL A 245 -1.28 10.47 3.21
C VAL A 245 -2.15 11.28 4.16
N ARG A 246 -2.26 10.86 5.41
CA ARG A 246 -3.22 11.42 6.37
C ARG A 246 -2.59 11.72 7.71
N TYR A 247 -3.07 12.79 8.35
CA TYR A 247 -2.85 13.05 9.77
C TYR A 247 -4.13 12.71 10.54
N ASP A 248 -4.01 11.82 11.50
CA ASP A 248 -5.08 11.48 12.45
C ASP A 248 -4.93 12.34 13.70
N ALA A 249 -5.77 13.36 13.82
CA ALA A 249 -5.72 14.29 14.95
C ALA A 249 -6.15 13.65 16.29
N ALA A 250 -6.98 12.60 16.24
CA ALA A 250 -7.44 11.92 17.46
C ALA A 250 -6.35 11.06 18.10
N ARG A 251 -5.45 10.50 17.25
CA ARG A 251 -4.34 9.66 17.68
C ARG A 251 -2.99 10.39 17.70
N ASP A 252 -2.95 11.61 17.17
CA ASP A 252 -1.73 12.42 16.97
C ASP A 252 -0.65 11.65 16.19
N ILE A 253 -1.02 11.10 15.03
CA ILE A 253 -0.11 10.33 14.16
C ILE A 253 -0.34 10.68 12.69
N TYR A 254 0.68 10.42 11.89
CA TYR A 254 0.56 10.34 10.43
C TYR A 254 0.47 8.90 9.97
N GLU A 255 -0.25 8.69 8.89
CA GLU A 255 -0.31 7.41 8.17
C GLU A 255 -0.06 7.64 6.68
N VAL A 256 0.87 6.87 6.10
CA VAL A 256 1.04 6.72 4.66
C VAL A 256 0.70 5.27 4.33
N THR A 257 -0.39 5.06 3.57
CA THR A 257 -0.99 3.73 3.46
C THR A 257 -1.31 3.39 2.01
N LEU A 258 -0.93 2.16 1.61
CA LEU A 258 -1.42 1.48 0.42
C LEU A 258 -2.68 0.72 0.82
N GLU A 259 -3.82 1.02 0.19
CA GLU A 259 -5.15 0.60 0.61
C GLU A 259 -5.84 -0.25 -0.46
N GLU A 260 -6.94 -0.93 -0.08
CA GLU A 260 -7.78 -1.72 -0.97
C GLU A 260 -6.98 -2.78 -1.75
N LEU A 261 -6.26 -3.63 -1.02
CA LEU A 261 -5.47 -4.72 -1.61
C LEU A 261 -6.36 -5.74 -2.31
N LYS A 262 -6.16 -5.91 -3.63
CA LYS A 262 -6.95 -6.83 -4.47
C LYS A 262 -6.13 -7.41 -5.63
#